data_061fd1809312ce0a0ec3a7de64b10374
#
_entry.id   061fd1809312ce0a0ec3a7de64b10374
#
_cell.length_a   1.000
_cell.length_b   1.000
_cell.length_c   1.000
_cell.angle_alpha   90.00
_cell.angle_beta   90.00
_cell.angle_gamma   90.00
#
_symmetry.space_group_name_H-M   'P 1'
#
loop_
_entity.id
_entity.type
_entity.pdbx_description
1 polymer ?
#
loop_
_entity_poly.entity_id
_entity_poly.type
_entity_poly.pdbx_seq_one_letter_code
_entity_poly.pdbx_strand_id
1 'polypeptide(L)'
;AAVTLTAETFKSRSKKMTALTDQDTRFVPYFGSSEWLRFDSMHPAVLAEKYDRNYRPYFLGQRGAASLNQYFGMQQMTSELENKTAVYVVSPQWFTKKGYDSSAFQQFFNSDQLNSFIANHKQDAASQYAAKRLLQQYPNVAFQSVVTNISQGKKISRFDQSLNQLVSHLVQREDALFSNLAT
;
A
#
# COMPACT_ATOMS: atom_id res chain seq x y z
N ALA A 1 1.25 3.68 -21.47
CA ALA A 1 0.36 2.53 -21.31
C ALA A 1 -0.53 2.75 -20.10
N ALA A 2 -1.84 2.57 -20.24
CA ALA A 2 -2.77 2.67 -19.11
C ALA A 2 -2.50 1.52 -18.13
N VAL A 3 -2.11 1.84 -16.91
CA VAL A 3 -1.95 0.84 -15.86
C VAL A 3 -3.36 0.41 -15.44
N THR A 4 -3.69 -0.85 -15.65
CA THR A 4 -4.96 -1.40 -15.20
C THR A 4 -4.98 -1.45 -13.68
N LEU A 5 -5.91 -0.72 -13.06
CA LEU A 5 -6.09 -0.71 -11.62
C LEU A 5 -6.77 -2.00 -11.18
N THR A 6 -5.98 -2.97 -10.73
CA THR A 6 -6.47 -4.23 -10.16
C THR A 6 -6.01 -4.37 -8.70
N ALA A 7 -6.60 -5.31 -7.96
CA ALA A 7 -6.14 -5.63 -6.61
C ALA A 7 -4.67 -6.09 -6.63
N GLU A 8 -4.26 -6.83 -7.65
CA GLU A 8 -2.89 -7.31 -7.84
C GLU A 8 -1.92 -6.15 -8.05
N THR A 9 -2.24 -5.17 -8.90
CA THR A 9 -1.39 -3.98 -9.09
C THR A 9 -1.29 -3.16 -7.81
N PHE A 10 -2.36 -3.07 -7.02
CA PHE A 10 -2.33 -2.40 -5.72
C PHE A 10 -1.42 -3.13 -4.72
N LYS A 11 -1.42 -4.47 -4.71
CA LYS A 11 -0.63 -5.28 -3.79
C LYS A 11 0.83 -5.50 -4.22
N SER A 12 1.12 -5.44 -5.52
CA SER A 12 2.45 -5.77 -6.07
C SER A 12 3.49 -4.71 -5.70
N ARG A 13 4.52 -5.13 -4.98
CA ARG A 13 5.71 -4.34 -4.71
C ARG A 13 6.48 -4.04 -5.99
N SER A 14 6.74 -5.06 -6.81
CA SER A 14 7.55 -4.94 -8.02
C SER A 14 7.00 -3.90 -8.99
N LYS A 15 5.69 -3.87 -9.21
CA LYS A 15 5.05 -2.87 -10.08
C LYS A 15 5.19 -1.46 -9.53
N LYS A 16 5.04 -1.28 -8.21
CA LYS A 16 5.24 0.02 -7.56
C LYS A 16 6.69 0.49 -7.68
N MET A 17 7.65 -0.41 -7.41
CA MET A 17 9.07 -0.10 -7.52
C MET A 17 9.43 0.30 -8.94
N THR A 18 9.03 -0.48 -9.94
CA THR A 18 9.26 -0.18 -11.35
C THR A 18 8.76 1.21 -11.71
N ALA A 19 7.52 1.56 -11.32
CA ALA A 19 6.97 2.88 -11.61
C ALA A 19 7.70 4.02 -10.87
N LEU A 20 7.98 3.85 -9.58
CA LEU A 20 8.55 4.93 -8.75
C LEU A 20 10.05 5.14 -8.95
N THR A 21 10.75 4.17 -9.55
CA THR A 21 12.18 4.25 -9.86
C THR A 21 12.47 4.41 -11.37
N ASP A 22 11.42 4.57 -12.19
CA ASP A 22 11.57 4.81 -13.63
C ASP A 22 12.38 6.09 -13.87
N GLN A 23 13.38 5.98 -14.76
CA GLN A 23 14.30 7.09 -15.05
C GLN A 23 13.81 7.97 -16.19
N ASP A 24 12.97 7.43 -17.07
CA ASP A 24 12.48 8.12 -18.25
C ASP A 24 11.18 8.89 -17.96
N THR A 25 10.36 8.34 -17.06
CA THR A 25 9.07 8.91 -16.71
C THR A 25 8.98 9.17 -15.21
N ARG A 26 8.83 10.42 -14.81
CA ARG A 26 8.55 10.79 -13.44
C ARG A 26 7.10 10.42 -13.10
N PHE A 27 6.91 9.32 -12.37
CA PHE A 27 5.62 8.98 -11.82
C PHE A 27 5.39 9.62 -10.45
N VAL A 28 4.17 10.16 -10.26
CA VAL A 28 3.70 10.69 -8.98
C VAL A 28 2.60 9.77 -8.47
N PRO A 29 2.76 9.15 -7.29
CA PRO A 29 1.73 8.26 -6.73
C PRO A 29 0.49 9.05 -6.29
N TYR A 30 -0.66 8.54 -6.69
CA TYR A 30 -2.00 9.06 -6.38
C TYR A 30 -2.76 7.99 -5.60
N PHE A 31 -2.82 8.17 -4.29
CA PHE A 31 -3.54 7.28 -3.38
C PHE A 31 -5.00 7.70 -3.27
N GLY A 32 -5.89 6.72 -3.25
CA GLY A 32 -7.32 6.95 -3.15
C GLY A 32 -8.10 5.64 -3.19
N SER A 33 -9.32 5.68 -3.66
CA SER A 33 -10.21 4.52 -3.80
C SER A 33 -10.79 4.49 -5.23
N SER A 34 -12.11 4.48 -5.37
CA SER A 34 -12.80 4.43 -6.67
C SER A 34 -12.80 5.75 -7.45
N GLU A 35 -12.27 6.81 -6.89
CA GLU A 35 -12.16 8.12 -7.54
C GLU A 35 -11.44 8.03 -8.88
N TRP A 36 -10.41 7.21 -8.95
CA TRP A 36 -9.57 7.01 -10.14
C TRP A 36 -10.22 6.22 -11.28
N LEU A 37 -11.41 5.64 -11.04
CA LEU A 37 -12.16 4.89 -12.05
C LEU A 37 -13.06 5.79 -12.92
N ARG A 38 -13.21 7.06 -12.54
CA ARG A 38 -14.02 8.03 -13.28
C ARG A 38 -13.12 8.83 -14.22
N PHE A 39 -13.06 8.40 -15.46
CA PHE A 39 -12.35 9.12 -16.51
C PHE A 39 -13.25 10.21 -17.09
N ASP A 40 -12.95 11.46 -16.80
CA ASP A 40 -13.55 12.64 -17.38
C ASP A 40 -12.46 13.68 -17.74
N SER A 41 -12.86 14.83 -18.22
CA SER A 41 -11.93 15.91 -18.61
C SER A 41 -11.11 16.48 -17.46
N MET A 42 -11.49 16.23 -16.21
CA MET A 42 -10.82 16.68 -15.00
C MET A 42 -9.97 15.58 -14.35
N HIS A 43 -9.96 14.38 -14.94
CA HIS A 43 -9.17 13.27 -14.41
C HIS A 43 -7.66 13.63 -14.45
N PRO A 44 -6.88 13.36 -13.36
CA PRO A 44 -5.48 13.77 -13.29
C PRO A 44 -4.60 13.30 -14.44
N ALA A 45 -4.86 12.10 -15.00
CA ALA A 45 -4.12 11.61 -16.17
C ALA A 45 -4.40 12.46 -17.42
N VAL A 46 -5.67 12.83 -17.63
CA VAL A 46 -6.09 13.69 -18.75
C VAL A 46 -5.48 15.08 -18.60
N LEU A 47 -5.50 15.64 -17.40
CA LEU A 47 -4.91 16.95 -17.13
C LEU A 47 -3.39 16.95 -17.28
N ALA A 48 -2.70 15.89 -16.83
CA ALA A 48 -1.26 15.79 -16.96
C ALA A 48 -0.82 15.73 -18.44
N GLU A 49 -1.57 15.03 -19.29
CA GLU A 49 -1.33 14.96 -20.73
C GLU A 49 -1.70 16.27 -21.42
N LYS A 50 -2.91 16.78 -21.19
CA LYS A 50 -3.42 18.02 -21.82
C LYS A 50 -2.53 19.23 -21.57
N TYR A 51 -1.94 19.34 -20.39
CA TYR A 51 -1.09 20.48 -20.00
C TYR A 51 0.41 20.14 -20.05
N ASP A 52 0.78 19.07 -20.74
CA ASP A 52 2.16 18.61 -20.92
C ASP A 52 2.99 18.67 -19.63
N ARG A 53 2.44 18.07 -18.55
CA ARG A 53 3.10 18.05 -17.26
C ARG A 53 4.33 17.14 -17.30
N ASN A 54 5.37 17.52 -16.59
CA ASN A 54 6.62 16.77 -16.46
C ASN A 54 6.53 15.53 -15.55
N TYR A 55 5.31 15.01 -15.34
CA TYR A 55 5.02 13.81 -14.57
C TYR A 55 3.82 13.09 -15.14
N ARG A 56 3.69 11.82 -14.73
CA ARG A 56 2.48 11.01 -14.97
C ARG A 56 1.92 10.54 -13.64
N PRO A 57 0.61 10.61 -13.40
CA PRO A 57 -0.01 10.02 -12.23
C PRO A 57 0.13 8.50 -12.24
N TYR A 58 0.51 7.94 -11.10
CA TYR A 58 0.49 6.51 -10.86
C TYR A 58 -0.59 6.19 -9.81
N PHE A 59 -1.69 5.63 -10.27
CA PHE A 59 -2.87 5.45 -9.43
C PHE A 59 -2.76 4.22 -8.55
N LEU A 60 -2.89 4.42 -7.24
CA LEU A 60 -2.88 3.41 -6.20
C LEU A 60 -4.20 3.50 -5.42
N GLY A 61 -5.25 3.03 -6.04
CA GLY A 61 -6.57 3.02 -5.43
C GLY A 61 -7.57 2.31 -6.30
N GLN A 62 -8.47 1.58 -5.68
CA GLN A 62 -9.55 0.87 -6.31
C GLN A 62 -10.76 0.86 -5.39
N ARG A 63 -11.95 0.60 -5.96
CA ARG A 63 -13.17 0.45 -5.19
C ARG A 63 -12.96 -0.57 -4.07
N GLY A 64 -13.11 -0.12 -2.84
CA GLY A 64 -12.90 -0.97 -1.68
C GLY A 64 -11.60 -0.70 -0.92
N ALA A 65 -10.59 -0.12 -1.54
CA ALA A 65 -9.37 0.30 -0.82
C ALA A 65 -9.65 1.55 0.01
N ALA A 66 -9.48 1.47 1.32
CA ALA A 66 -9.67 2.58 2.25
C ALA A 66 -8.35 3.01 2.89
N SER A 67 -8.41 3.96 3.84
CA SER A 67 -7.23 4.53 4.49
C SER A 67 -6.29 3.49 5.09
N LEU A 68 -6.81 2.42 5.69
CA LEU A 68 -5.98 1.36 6.26
C LEU A 68 -5.22 0.58 5.18
N ASN A 69 -5.86 0.27 4.04
CA ASN A 69 -5.19 -0.35 2.90
C ASN A 69 -4.10 0.56 2.34
N GLN A 70 -4.37 1.86 2.22
CA GLN A 70 -3.39 2.84 1.76
C GLN A 70 -2.18 2.91 2.71
N TYR A 71 -2.43 2.92 4.02
CA TYR A 71 -1.36 2.90 5.02
C TYR A 71 -0.43 1.70 4.85
N PHE A 72 -0.99 0.49 4.74
CA PHE A 72 -0.19 -0.73 4.53
C PHE A 72 0.47 -0.76 3.15
N GLY A 73 -0.20 -0.28 2.11
CA GLY A 73 0.38 -0.14 0.78
C GLY A 73 1.59 0.81 0.75
N MET A 74 1.56 1.90 1.50
CA MET A 74 2.68 2.84 1.63
C MET A 74 3.88 2.22 2.36
N GLN A 75 3.68 1.25 3.25
CA GLN A 75 4.78 0.57 3.94
C GLN A 75 5.72 -0.17 2.97
N GLN A 76 5.21 -0.61 1.83
CA GLN A 76 6.00 -1.29 0.80
C GLN A 76 6.98 -0.37 0.06
N MET A 77 6.79 0.95 0.13
CA MET A 77 7.52 1.94 -0.67
C MET A 77 7.94 3.17 0.13
N THR A 78 8.21 2.98 1.42
CA THR A 78 8.62 4.08 2.33
C THR A 78 9.84 4.83 1.82
N SER A 79 10.87 4.11 1.36
CA SER A 79 12.10 4.70 0.81
C SER A 79 11.84 5.48 -0.48
N GLU A 80 10.97 4.98 -1.33
CA GLU A 80 10.63 5.59 -2.62
C GLU A 80 9.70 6.80 -2.45
N LEU A 81 8.99 6.90 -1.33
CA LEU A 81 8.14 8.05 -1.00
C LEU A 81 8.91 9.14 -0.24
N GLU A 82 10.05 8.82 0.35
CA GLU A 82 10.83 9.78 1.13
C GLU A 82 11.28 10.95 0.25
N ASN A 83 10.99 12.18 0.72
CA ASN A 83 11.27 13.42 -0.02
C ASN A 83 10.65 13.49 -1.43
N LYS A 84 9.58 12.73 -1.67
CA LYS A 84 8.83 12.75 -2.93
C LYS A 84 7.45 13.38 -2.75
N THR A 85 6.90 13.84 -3.87
CA THR A 85 5.51 14.32 -3.91
C THR A 85 4.57 13.13 -4.12
N ALA A 86 3.51 13.08 -3.33
CA ALA A 86 2.39 12.16 -3.51
C ALA A 86 1.07 12.91 -3.34
N VAL A 87 0.02 12.40 -3.97
CA VAL A 87 -1.35 12.89 -3.79
C VAL A 87 -2.14 11.84 -3.01
N TYR A 88 -2.80 12.25 -1.94
CA TYR A 88 -3.64 11.38 -1.14
C TYR A 88 -5.06 11.94 -1.05
N VAL A 89 -6.00 11.25 -1.68
CA VAL A 89 -7.43 11.60 -1.62
C VAL A 89 -8.06 10.86 -0.45
N VAL A 90 -8.62 11.63 0.47
CA VAL A 90 -9.31 11.12 1.66
C VAL A 90 -10.82 11.26 1.42
N SER A 91 -11.51 10.13 1.35
CA SER A 91 -12.95 10.11 1.15
C SER A 91 -13.71 10.08 2.48
N PRO A 92 -14.68 10.99 2.71
CA PRO A 92 -15.47 11.00 3.93
C PRO A 92 -16.22 9.69 4.20
N GLN A 93 -16.57 8.95 3.16
CA GLN A 93 -17.25 7.65 3.28
C GLN A 93 -16.41 6.57 4.00
N TRP A 94 -15.09 6.77 4.14
CA TRP A 94 -14.24 5.84 4.90
C TRP A 94 -14.44 5.94 6.41
N PHE A 95 -15.07 7.01 6.89
CA PHE A 95 -15.23 7.34 8.31
C PHE A 95 -16.67 7.12 8.81
N THR A 96 -17.33 6.06 8.35
CA THR A 96 -18.67 5.70 8.79
C THR A 96 -18.64 4.93 10.11
N LYS A 97 -19.76 4.98 10.88
CA LYS A 97 -19.90 4.24 12.15
C LYS A 97 -19.71 2.72 11.99
N LYS A 98 -20.13 2.15 10.86
CA LYS A 98 -19.97 0.72 10.56
C LYS A 98 -18.52 0.33 10.25
N GLY A 99 -17.64 1.32 10.06
CA GLY A 99 -16.29 1.08 9.60
C GLY A 99 -16.27 0.51 8.18
N TYR A 100 -15.16 -0.08 7.84
CA TYR A 100 -14.92 -0.66 6.53
C TYR A 100 -15.11 -2.17 6.56
N ASP A 101 -15.60 -2.75 5.46
CA ASP A 101 -15.81 -4.19 5.34
C ASP A 101 -14.45 -4.93 5.38
N SER A 102 -14.37 -5.95 6.26
CA SER A 102 -13.17 -6.76 6.42
C SER A 102 -12.80 -7.54 5.16
N SER A 103 -13.77 -7.96 4.37
CA SER A 103 -13.51 -8.65 3.10
C SER A 103 -12.87 -7.72 2.09
N ALA A 104 -13.34 -6.47 2.01
CA ALA A 104 -12.74 -5.45 1.17
C ALA A 104 -11.31 -5.11 1.62
N PHE A 105 -11.05 -5.04 2.93
CA PHE A 105 -9.70 -4.86 3.45
C PHE A 105 -8.77 -5.99 3.02
N GLN A 106 -9.18 -7.25 3.22
CA GLN A 106 -8.37 -8.43 2.93
C GLN A 106 -8.04 -8.56 1.44
N GLN A 107 -8.92 -8.10 0.55
CA GLN A 107 -8.70 -8.13 -0.89
C GLN A 107 -7.46 -7.32 -1.32
N PHE A 108 -7.17 -6.20 -0.61
CA PHE A 108 -6.07 -5.28 -0.94
C PHE A 108 -4.87 -5.39 0.02
N PHE A 109 -4.89 -6.38 0.90
CA PHE A 109 -3.83 -6.64 1.85
C PHE A 109 -3.06 -7.91 1.49
N ASN A 110 -1.74 -7.91 1.67
CA ASN A 110 -0.90 -9.09 1.45
C ASN A 110 0.27 -9.20 2.46
N SER A 111 1.00 -10.31 2.37
CA SER A 111 2.11 -10.61 3.26
C SER A 111 3.27 -9.62 3.12
N ASP A 112 3.56 -9.11 1.93
CA ASP A 112 4.65 -8.13 1.75
C ASP A 112 4.33 -6.80 2.43
N GLN A 113 3.07 -6.36 2.39
CA GLN A 113 2.61 -5.19 3.14
C GLN A 113 2.77 -5.39 4.65
N LEU A 114 2.40 -6.58 5.15
CA LEU A 114 2.57 -6.94 6.57
C LEU A 114 4.05 -6.92 6.96
N ASN A 115 4.89 -7.60 6.20
CA ASN A 115 6.32 -7.71 6.49
C ASN A 115 7.00 -6.33 6.45
N SER A 116 6.62 -5.49 5.48
CA SER A 116 7.10 -4.11 5.38
C SER A 116 6.65 -3.27 6.58
N PHE A 117 5.41 -3.42 7.03
CA PHE A 117 4.92 -2.76 8.22
C PHE A 117 5.69 -3.19 9.47
N ILE A 118 5.90 -4.50 9.67
CA ILE A 118 6.68 -5.02 10.81
C ILE A 118 8.10 -4.47 10.79
N ALA A 119 8.73 -4.36 9.61
CA ALA A 119 10.09 -3.84 9.47
C ALA A 119 10.17 -2.31 9.71
N ASN A 120 9.18 -1.56 9.23
CA ASN A 120 9.24 -0.09 9.17
C ASN A 120 8.46 0.61 10.29
N HIS A 121 7.64 -0.12 11.08
CA HIS A 121 6.82 0.51 12.12
C HIS A 121 7.65 1.33 13.09
N LYS A 122 7.13 2.46 13.47
CA LYS A 122 7.65 3.28 14.57
C LYS A 122 6.88 2.94 15.84
N GLN A 123 7.47 3.20 17.00
CA GLN A 123 6.76 3.05 18.28
C GLN A 123 5.86 4.26 18.56
N ASP A 124 5.03 4.61 17.59
CA ASP A 124 4.13 5.76 17.64
C ASP A 124 2.65 5.35 17.67
N ALA A 125 1.79 6.30 17.98
CA ALA A 125 0.35 6.07 18.07
C ALA A 125 -0.26 5.60 16.73
N ALA A 126 0.28 6.02 15.61
CA ALA A 126 -0.20 5.64 14.28
C ALA A 126 0.05 4.15 14.01
N SER A 127 1.27 3.67 14.28
CA SER A 127 1.64 2.26 14.14
C SER A 127 0.83 1.36 15.11
N GLN A 128 0.66 1.80 16.36
CA GLN A 128 -0.15 1.07 17.34
C GLN A 128 -1.62 0.97 16.90
N TYR A 129 -2.18 2.07 16.40
CA TYR A 129 -3.55 2.10 15.90
C TYR A 129 -3.71 1.22 14.65
N ALA A 130 -2.78 1.29 13.70
CA ALA A 130 -2.81 0.46 12.49
C ALA A 130 -2.74 -1.03 12.84
N ALA A 131 -1.85 -1.43 13.75
CA ALA A 131 -1.75 -2.81 14.23
C ALA A 131 -3.05 -3.29 14.91
N LYS A 132 -3.65 -2.46 15.77
CA LYS A 132 -4.94 -2.74 16.41
C LYS A 132 -6.05 -2.92 15.37
N ARG A 133 -6.11 -2.07 14.37
CA ARG A 133 -7.10 -2.15 13.30
C ARG A 133 -6.88 -3.37 12.40
N LEU A 134 -5.62 -3.72 12.13
CA LEU A 134 -5.27 -4.93 11.37
C LEU A 134 -5.81 -6.18 12.07
N LEU A 135 -5.59 -6.34 13.36
CA LEU A 135 -6.10 -7.47 14.14
C LEU A 135 -7.64 -7.56 14.14
N GLN A 136 -8.33 -6.42 14.07
CA GLN A 136 -9.78 -6.38 13.97
C GLN A 136 -10.29 -6.78 12.57
N GLN A 137 -9.60 -6.36 11.52
CA GLN A 137 -10.00 -6.61 10.13
C GLN A 137 -9.53 -7.99 9.62
N TYR A 138 -8.44 -8.51 10.20
CA TYR A 138 -7.85 -9.78 9.82
C TYR A 138 -7.34 -10.53 11.06
N PRO A 139 -8.23 -11.15 11.86
CA PRO A 139 -7.86 -11.79 13.13
C PRO A 139 -6.80 -12.89 12.99
N ASN A 140 -6.81 -13.61 11.88
CA ASN A 140 -5.88 -14.72 11.60
C ASN A 140 -4.66 -14.27 10.77
N VAL A 141 -4.27 -13.00 10.87
CA VAL A 141 -3.09 -12.48 10.17
C VAL A 141 -1.82 -13.21 10.62
N ALA A 142 -0.90 -13.43 9.67
CA ALA A 142 0.41 -13.98 10.00
C ALA A 142 1.15 -13.07 11.02
N PHE A 143 2.05 -13.63 11.80
CA PHE A 143 2.75 -12.89 12.84
C PHE A 143 1.82 -12.19 13.87
N GLN A 144 0.67 -12.79 14.16
CA GLN A 144 -0.35 -12.21 15.06
C GLN A 144 0.23 -11.72 16.39
N SER A 145 1.13 -12.49 17.02
CA SER A 145 1.79 -12.11 18.27
C SER A 145 2.65 -10.85 18.13
N VAL A 146 3.36 -10.73 17.02
CA VAL A 146 4.18 -9.54 16.69
C VAL A 146 3.28 -8.32 16.50
N VAL A 147 2.22 -8.45 15.69
CA VAL A 147 1.24 -7.39 15.48
C VAL A 147 0.56 -6.97 16.79
N THR A 148 0.27 -7.93 17.66
CA THR A 148 -0.28 -7.66 19.00
C THR A 148 0.71 -6.85 19.85
N ASN A 149 1.99 -7.20 19.85
CA ASN A 149 3.02 -6.43 20.55
C ASN A 149 3.11 -4.99 20.02
N ILE A 150 3.11 -4.81 18.71
CA ILE A 150 3.10 -3.48 18.10
C ILE A 150 1.86 -2.69 18.55
N SER A 151 0.68 -3.30 18.55
CA SER A 151 -0.57 -2.64 18.96
C SER A 151 -0.56 -2.16 20.42
N GLN A 152 0.27 -2.78 21.24
CA GLN A 152 0.46 -2.44 22.67
C GLN A 152 1.67 -1.52 22.91
N GLY A 153 2.36 -1.08 21.87
CA GLY A 153 3.57 -0.26 21.99
C GLY A 153 4.79 -1.03 22.52
N LYS A 154 4.75 -2.36 22.50
CA LYS A 154 5.86 -3.20 22.95
C LYS A 154 6.90 -3.37 21.84
N LYS A 155 8.17 -3.50 22.25
CA LYS A 155 9.23 -3.85 21.32
C LYS A 155 9.06 -5.29 20.84
N ILE A 156 9.32 -5.50 19.55
CA ILE A 156 9.39 -6.86 18.98
C ILE A 156 10.78 -7.47 19.24
N SER A 157 10.83 -8.79 19.39
CA SER A 157 12.07 -9.49 19.66
C SER A 157 13.01 -9.48 18.44
N ARG A 158 14.32 -9.64 18.66
CA ARG A 158 15.29 -9.77 17.57
C ARG A 158 15.03 -11.02 16.72
N PHE A 159 14.54 -12.07 17.35
CA PHE A 159 14.16 -13.30 16.64
C PHE A 159 13.00 -13.03 15.67
N ASP A 160 11.94 -12.36 16.13
CA ASP A 160 10.80 -12.01 15.28
C ASP A 160 11.22 -11.08 14.13
N GLN A 161 12.13 -10.14 14.39
CA GLN A 161 12.69 -9.28 13.34
C GLN A 161 13.43 -10.09 12.27
N SER A 162 14.30 -11.02 12.69
CA SER A 162 15.06 -11.87 11.78
C SER A 162 14.15 -12.79 10.97
N LEU A 163 13.15 -13.38 11.62
CA LEU A 163 12.16 -14.23 10.96
C LEU A 163 11.34 -13.43 9.93
N ASN A 164 10.90 -12.24 10.30
CA ASN A 164 10.18 -11.35 9.38
C ASN A 164 11.06 -10.99 8.17
N GLN A 165 12.33 -10.69 8.35
CA GLN A 165 13.26 -10.40 7.24
C GLN A 165 13.39 -11.60 6.29
N LEU A 166 13.55 -12.81 6.83
CA LEU A 166 13.65 -14.02 6.01
C LEU A 166 12.38 -14.24 5.17
N VAL A 167 11.22 -14.15 5.79
CA VAL A 167 9.92 -14.29 5.11
C VAL A 167 9.73 -13.18 4.07
N SER A 168 10.10 -11.95 4.41
CA SER A 168 10.03 -10.80 3.49
C SER A 168 10.84 -11.06 2.21
N HIS A 169 12.07 -11.54 2.32
CA HIS A 169 12.89 -11.87 1.15
C HIS A 169 12.24 -12.93 0.24
N LEU A 170 11.64 -13.96 0.84
CA LEU A 170 10.96 -15.00 0.06
C LEU A 170 9.74 -14.45 -0.68
N VAL A 171 8.89 -13.68 0.01
CA VAL A 171 7.68 -13.08 -0.56
C VAL A 171 8.02 -12.07 -1.67
N GLN A 172 9.06 -11.25 -1.49
CA GLN A 172 9.50 -10.29 -2.51
C GLN A 172 10.06 -10.97 -3.76
N ARG A 173 10.78 -12.08 -3.60
CA ARG A 173 11.24 -12.88 -4.75
C ARG A 173 10.07 -13.48 -5.53
N GLU A 174 9.08 -13.97 -4.84
CA GLU A 174 7.86 -14.50 -5.44
C GLU A 174 7.11 -13.41 -6.23
N ASP A 175 6.87 -12.25 -5.64
CA ASP A 175 6.22 -11.11 -6.32
C ASP A 175 6.99 -10.66 -7.57
N ALA A 176 8.32 -10.62 -7.52
CA ALA A 176 9.15 -10.28 -8.67
C ALA A 176 9.03 -11.31 -9.80
N LEU A 177 9.00 -12.60 -9.48
CA LEU A 177 8.82 -13.65 -10.47
C LEU A 177 7.45 -13.56 -11.17
N PHE A 178 6.39 -13.42 -10.39
CA PHE A 178 5.04 -13.27 -10.95
C PHE A 178 4.86 -11.98 -11.75
N SER A 179 5.48 -10.89 -11.33
CA SER A 179 5.46 -9.63 -12.08
C SER A 179 6.09 -9.76 -13.46
N ASN A 180 7.19 -10.52 -13.58
CA ASN A 180 7.89 -10.76 -14.86
C ASN A 180 7.16 -11.72 -15.78
N LEU A 181 6.31 -12.61 -15.24
CA LEU A 181 5.51 -13.53 -16.04
C LEU A 181 4.24 -12.89 -16.60
N ALA A 182 3.83 -11.76 -16.06
CA ALA A 182 2.61 -11.03 -16.44
C ALA A 182 2.86 -9.88 -17.44
N THR A 183 4.10 -9.72 -17.90
CA THR A 183 4.50 -8.78 -18.97
C THR A 183 4.73 -9.51 -20.26
#